data_6eaa8412801f416045afc1bf64a49dd9
#
_entry.id   6eaa8412801f416045afc1bf64a49dd9
#
_cell.length_a   1.000
_cell.length_b   1.000
_cell.length_c   1.000
_cell.angle_alpha   90.00
_cell.angle_beta   90.00
_cell.angle_gamma   90.00
#
_symmetry.space_group_name_H-M   'P 1'
#
loop_
_entity.id
_entity.type
_entity.pdbx_description
1 polymer ?
#
loop_
_entity_poly.entity_id
_entity_poly.type
_entity_poly.pdbx_seq_one_letter_code
_entity_poly.pdbx_strand_id
1 'polypeptide(L)'
;MTSSDARSSPGGFGDWLPGAAAARRSLTTALVGTFEDAGFQLIDTPTVEYAETIERGLGTDVDELFRFMDADGSMLALVGERTVSVARTVATQLRRGPFPLRLCYAGPVVRNRALLGGRRREAIQAGCELVGDAALEADAECIALAIAAVDAAGVPDIQVDVGHADFLPALLAGAGVDAASRDEIVSALVARDLVAVEARLAGTAVGAAEHALLLRFPALRGGRELLDQARNGLEAAGAHRALDELARLWDLLRARNLEDRVHLDLGAVRDWNYYTGPTFELFSGDLGFPLGAGGRYDSLLERFGLAQPATGFVVHVDRCHDAVARRAETPVRRGAGLRIAVPTGVLLADACALLRESGVAPDLRPEAFQRRLQLPAGDHEVITVRPIDVPVYVEMGACDCGIVGKDVLWESRRELYEIADLRFGHCRLVLAAPEGSPLTGESWPAPLRVATKYPRAARRFFAGRGDGAELIKLYGSVELAPSAGLSDGIVDIVATGATLRANRLCEVTTIAESTARLVVNVASMKTRSDAITQLAAALRRTTEAARS
;
A
#
# COMPACT_ATOMS: atom_id res chain seq x y z
N MET A 1 -11.30 -12.25 -33.49
CA MET A 1 -12.13 -12.16 -32.28
C MET A 1 -13.18 -13.25 -32.37
N THR A 2 -13.08 -14.27 -31.52
CA THR A 2 -14.06 -15.36 -31.44
C THR A 2 -15.30 -14.88 -30.69
N SER A 3 -16.48 -15.41 -30.99
CA SER A 3 -17.78 -14.96 -30.45
C SER A 3 -17.93 -15.02 -28.92
N SER A 4 -16.91 -15.52 -28.18
CA SER A 4 -16.89 -15.55 -26.71
C SER A 4 -16.41 -14.21 -26.10
N ASP A 5 -15.63 -13.40 -26.81
CA ASP A 5 -15.07 -12.14 -26.31
C ASP A 5 -16.11 -10.99 -26.24
N ALA A 6 -17.22 -11.11 -26.96
CA ALA A 6 -18.28 -10.11 -26.98
C ALA A 6 -19.20 -10.12 -25.71
N ARG A 7 -18.94 -11.00 -24.75
CA ARG A 7 -19.81 -11.22 -23.57
C ARG A 7 -19.16 -10.88 -22.22
N SER A 8 -17.92 -10.41 -22.18
CA SER A 8 -17.23 -10.08 -20.93
C SER A 8 -16.97 -8.60 -20.81
N SER A 9 -17.12 -8.05 -19.59
CA SER A 9 -16.72 -6.69 -19.27
C SER A 9 -15.21 -6.53 -19.42
N PRO A 10 -14.69 -5.31 -19.70
CA PRO A 10 -13.26 -5.04 -19.71
C PRO A 10 -12.61 -5.41 -18.37
N GLY A 11 -11.35 -5.84 -18.40
CA GLY A 11 -10.62 -6.26 -17.20
C GLY A 11 -10.61 -5.19 -16.11
N GLY A 12 -11.02 -5.58 -14.90
CA GLY A 12 -11.14 -4.68 -13.73
C GLY A 12 -12.44 -3.89 -13.66
N PHE A 13 -13.31 -4.02 -14.66
CA PHE A 13 -14.68 -3.52 -14.67
C PHE A 13 -15.64 -4.71 -14.55
N GLY A 14 -16.65 -4.61 -13.73
CA GLY A 14 -17.59 -5.70 -13.50
C GLY A 14 -19.01 -5.24 -13.32
N ASP A 15 -19.95 -6.02 -13.86
CA ASP A 15 -21.38 -5.75 -13.69
C ASP A 15 -21.81 -6.00 -12.24
N TRP A 16 -22.65 -5.15 -11.73
CA TRP A 16 -23.32 -5.34 -10.45
C TRP A 16 -24.71 -5.93 -10.72
N LEU A 17 -24.90 -7.20 -10.40
CA LEU A 17 -26.17 -7.87 -10.59
C LEU A 17 -27.25 -7.38 -9.61
N PRO A 18 -28.55 -7.58 -9.86
CA PRO A 18 -29.64 -6.90 -9.16
C PRO A 18 -29.54 -6.89 -7.62
N GLY A 19 -29.20 -8.01 -6.98
CA GLY A 19 -29.06 -8.09 -5.52
C GLY A 19 -27.90 -7.23 -4.99
N ALA A 20 -26.72 -7.40 -5.58
CA ALA A 20 -25.51 -6.65 -5.20
C ALA A 20 -25.65 -5.14 -5.56
N ALA A 21 -26.29 -4.83 -6.69
CA ALA A 21 -26.57 -3.45 -7.08
C ALA A 21 -27.53 -2.77 -6.09
N ALA A 22 -28.55 -3.48 -5.62
CA ALA A 22 -29.49 -2.97 -4.61
C ALA A 22 -28.78 -2.72 -3.26
N ALA A 23 -27.94 -3.66 -2.81
CA ALA A 23 -27.14 -3.52 -1.59
C ALA A 23 -26.20 -2.31 -1.67
N ARG A 24 -25.46 -2.18 -2.78
CA ARG A 24 -24.57 -1.05 -3.05
C ARG A 24 -25.31 0.29 -3.02
N ARG A 25 -26.49 0.34 -3.62
CA ARG A 25 -27.35 1.54 -3.59
C ARG A 25 -27.80 1.87 -2.17
N SER A 26 -28.23 0.90 -1.39
CA SER A 26 -28.63 1.10 0.01
C SER A 26 -27.48 1.64 0.87
N LEU A 27 -26.27 1.09 0.72
CA LEU A 27 -25.06 1.59 1.37
C LEU A 27 -24.77 3.05 0.99
N THR A 28 -24.82 3.37 -0.31
CA THR A 28 -24.61 4.75 -0.79
C THR A 28 -25.63 5.71 -0.18
N THR A 29 -26.90 5.31 -0.14
CA THR A 29 -27.99 6.12 0.43
C THR A 29 -27.81 6.33 1.93
N ALA A 30 -27.41 5.31 2.68
CA ALA A 30 -27.14 5.44 4.12
C ALA A 30 -25.97 6.40 4.41
N LEU A 31 -24.87 6.27 3.66
CA LEU A 31 -23.72 7.18 3.79
C LEU A 31 -24.09 8.62 3.51
N VAL A 32 -24.68 8.89 2.34
CA VAL A 32 -25.08 10.25 1.93
C VAL A 32 -26.13 10.83 2.88
N GLY A 33 -27.13 10.05 3.29
CA GLY A 33 -28.14 10.50 4.24
C GLY A 33 -27.53 10.93 5.58
N THR A 34 -26.54 10.19 6.09
CA THR A 34 -25.83 10.58 7.32
C THR A 34 -25.06 11.90 7.14
N PHE A 35 -24.49 12.16 5.95
CA PHE A 35 -23.81 13.41 5.65
C PHE A 35 -24.79 14.59 5.59
N GLU A 36 -25.94 14.41 4.92
CA GLU A 36 -26.98 15.42 4.80
C GLU A 36 -27.61 15.74 6.17
N ASP A 37 -27.86 14.72 7.01
CA ASP A 37 -28.36 14.88 8.38
C ASP A 37 -27.37 15.67 9.26
N ALA A 38 -26.07 15.58 8.98
CA ALA A 38 -25.02 16.38 9.61
C ALA A 38 -24.89 17.79 9.01
N GLY A 39 -25.75 18.20 8.07
CA GLY A 39 -25.79 19.52 7.46
C GLY A 39 -24.83 19.72 6.29
N PHE A 40 -24.33 18.66 5.67
CA PHE A 40 -23.57 18.75 4.43
C PHE A 40 -24.50 18.81 3.22
N GLN A 41 -24.15 19.61 2.23
CA GLN A 41 -24.90 19.80 1.01
C GLN A 41 -24.34 18.95 -0.10
N LEU A 42 -25.20 18.24 -0.81
CA LEU A 42 -24.79 17.40 -1.93
C LEU A 42 -24.25 18.24 -3.08
N ILE A 43 -23.05 17.88 -3.56
CA ILE A 43 -22.46 18.40 -4.80
C ILE A 43 -22.20 17.24 -5.75
N ASP A 44 -22.46 17.46 -7.03
CA ASP A 44 -22.13 16.51 -8.09
C ASP A 44 -21.10 17.12 -9.04
N THR A 45 -20.00 16.41 -9.26
CA THR A 45 -18.92 16.82 -10.15
C THR A 45 -18.81 15.84 -11.32
N PRO A 46 -18.38 16.28 -12.52
CA PRO A 46 -18.21 15.40 -13.66
C PRO A 46 -17.31 14.19 -13.37
N THR A 47 -17.53 13.09 -14.08
CA THR A 47 -16.66 11.89 -14.04
C THR A 47 -15.41 12.07 -14.91
N VAL A 48 -15.39 13.10 -15.74
CA VAL A 48 -14.31 13.46 -16.66
C VAL A 48 -13.80 14.84 -16.28
N GLU A 49 -12.51 14.99 -16.20
CA GLU A 49 -11.81 16.26 -15.93
C GLU A 49 -10.69 16.46 -16.96
N TYR A 50 -10.19 17.67 -17.09
CA TYR A 50 -8.91 17.88 -17.75
C TYR A 50 -7.80 17.14 -16.99
N ALA A 51 -6.95 16.41 -17.71
CA ALA A 51 -5.84 15.68 -17.09
C ALA A 51 -4.96 16.63 -16.25
N GLU A 52 -4.67 17.83 -16.74
CA GLU A 52 -3.92 18.87 -16.04
C GLU A 52 -4.57 19.27 -14.70
N THR A 53 -5.91 19.29 -14.61
CA THR A 53 -6.62 19.60 -13.36
C THR A 53 -6.33 18.55 -12.29
N ILE A 54 -6.40 17.27 -12.65
CA ILE A 54 -6.12 16.17 -11.72
C ILE A 54 -4.62 16.16 -11.35
N GLU A 55 -3.74 16.33 -12.33
CA GLU A 55 -2.29 16.41 -12.13
C GLU A 55 -1.91 17.55 -11.18
N ARG A 56 -2.51 18.71 -11.34
CA ARG A 56 -2.33 19.88 -10.47
C ARG A 56 -2.77 19.58 -9.03
N GLY A 57 -3.88 18.85 -8.85
CA GLY A 57 -4.41 18.48 -7.54
C GLY A 57 -3.60 17.37 -6.85
N LEU A 58 -3.28 16.30 -7.55
CA LEU A 58 -2.59 15.12 -6.98
C LEU A 58 -1.07 15.28 -6.91
N GLY A 59 -0.47 16.13 -7.73
CA GLY A 59 0.99 16.28 -7.80
C GLY A 59 1.63 15.16 -8.63
N THR A 60 2.22 14.15 -8.00
CA THR A 60 3.06 13.13 -8.68
C THR A 60 2.32 11.83 -9.06
N ASP A 61 1.11 11.59 -8.60
CA ASP A 61 0.44 10.26 -8.71
C ASP A 61 -0.44 10.14 -9.96
N VAL A 62 0.13 10.48 -11.12
CA VAL A 62 -0.56 10.59 -12.40
C VAL A 62 -0.57 9.32 -13.23
N ASP A 63 0.23 8.32 -12.86
CA ASP A 63 0.38 7.07 -13.64
C ASP A 63 -0.87 6.17 -13.62
N GLU A 64 -1.74 6.34 -12.62
CA GLU A 64 -2.97 5.57 -12.45
C GLU A 64 -4.21 6.19 -13.14
N LEU A 65 -4.05 7.19 -14.01
CA LEU A 65 -5.17 7.81 -14.70
C LEU A 65 -5.46 7.14 -16.05
N PHE A 66 -6.75 6.97 -16.36
CA PHE A 66 -7.19 6.74 -17.73
C PHE A 66 -7.27 8.08 -18.45
N ARG A 67 -6.38 8.30 -19.41
CA ARG A 67 -6.32 9.52 -20.23
C ARG A 67 -6.84 9.24 -21.62
N PHE A 68 -7.50 10.22 -22.21
CA PHE A 68 -7.97 10.19 -23.59
C PHE A 68 -8.04 11.62 -24.17
N MET A 69 -8.01 11.72 -25.48
CA MET A 69 -8.04 13.00 -26.19
C MET A 69 -9.47 13.37 -26.56
N ASP A 70 -9.88 14.59 -26.28
CA ASP A 70 -11.14 15.15 -26.72
C ASP A 70 -11.07 15.57 -28.20
N ALA A 71 -12.23 15.89 -28.80
CA ALA A 71 -12.34 16.28 -30.20
C ALA A 71 -11.58 17.57 -30.53
N ASP A 72 -11.38 18.47 -29.56
CA ASP A 72 -10.63 19.72 -29.69
C ASP A 72 -9.11 19.55 -29.44
N GLY A 73 -8.65 18.34 -29.16
CA GLY A 73 -7.25 18.01 -28.84
C GLY A 73 -6.88 18.17 -27.37
N SER A 74 -7.82 18.54 -26.50
CA SER A 74 -7.59 18.61 -25.05
C SER A 74 -7.37 17.21 -24.46
N MET A 75 -6.41 17.09 -23.53
CA MET A 75 -6.19 15.83 -22.79
C MET A 75 -7.15 15.76 -21.61
N LEU A 76 -8.03 14.79 -21.63
CA LEU A 76 -8.97 14.49 -20.57
C LEU A 76 -8.55 13.24 -19.79
N ALA A 77 -9.07 13.11 -18.57
CA ALA A 77 -8.91 11.92 -17.75
C ALA A 77 -10.21 11.53 -17.04
N LEU A 78 -10.39 10.24 -16.80
CA LEU A 78 -11.39 9.77 -15.86
C LEU A 78 -10.97 10.11 -14.43
N VAL A 79 -11.91 10.61 -13.64
CA VAL A 79 -11.67 11.02 -12.25
C VAL A 79 -11.29 9.80 -11.41
N GLY A 80 -10.08 9.81 -10.85
CA GLY A 80 -9.59 8.75 -9.97
C GLY A 80 -9.85 9.04 -8.48
N GLU A 81 -10.22 10.30 -8.15
CA GLU A 81 -10.46 10.77 -6.79
C GLU A 81 -11.26 12.08 -6.85
N ARG A 82 -12.31 12.19 -6.00
CA ARG A 82 -13.29 13.28 -6.13
C ARG A 82 -12.93 14.55 -5.38
N THR A 83 -12.10 14.49 -4.35
CA THR A 83 -11.68 15.67 -3.57
C THR A 83 -11.06 16.76 -4.46
N VAL A 84 -10.24 16.36 -5.45
CA VAL A 84 -9.64 17.30 -6.41
C VAL A 84 -10.68 18.02 -7.25
N SER A 85 -11.72 17.31 -7.74
CA SER A 85 -12.80 17.91 -8.53
C SER A 85 -13.65 18.85 -7.67
N VAL A 86 -13.89 18.50 -6.40
CA VAL A 86 -14.58 19.39 -5.45
C VAL A 86 -13.75 20.63 -5.15
N ALA A 87 -12.44 20.48 -4.86
CA ALA A 87 -11.53 21.60 -4.62
C ALA A 87 -11.48 22.58 -5.81
N ARG A 88 -11.39 22.07 -7.05
CA ARG A 88 -11.48 22.88 -8.26
C ARG A 88 -12.83 23.61 -8.34
N THR A 89 -13.94 22.92 -8.07
CA THR A 89 -15.29 23.53 -8.15
C THR A 89 -15.44 24.64 -7.11
N VAL A 90 -14.98 24.41 -5.89
CA VAL A 90 -15.00 25.44 -4.84
C VAL A 90 -14.15 26.64 -5.25
N ALA A 91 -12.93 26.42 -5.72
CA ALA A 91 -12.02 27.50 -6.10
C ALA A 91 -12.50 28.31 -7.32
N THR A 92 -13.34 27.73 -8.19
CA THR A 92 -13.83 28.41 -9.39
C THR A 92 -15.25 28.95 -9.25
N GLN A 93 -16.19 28.13 -8.80
CA GLN A 93 -17.62 28.44 -8.80
C GLN A 93 -18.16 28.90 -7.45
N LEU A 94 -17.59 28.40 -6.32
CA LEU A 94 -18.05 28.70 -4.97
C LEU A 94 -17.08 29.62 -4.20
N ARG A 95 -16.07 30.19 -4.88
CA ARG A 95 -15.00 30.99 -4.27
C ARG A 95 -15.45 32.20 -3.45
N ARG A 96 -16.69 32.67 -3.64
CA ARG A 96 -17.23 33.83 -2.91
C ARG A 96 -17.90 33.46 -1.58
N GLY A 97 -17.93 32.17 -1.24
CA GLY A 97 -18.54 31.69 -0.02
C GLY A 97 -20.07 31.79 0.00
N PRO A 98 -20.73 31.84 1.17
CA PRO A 98 -20.11 32.00 2.49
C PRO A 98 -19.34 30.76 2.97
N PHE A 99 -18.24 30.98 3.67
CA PHE A 99 -17.48 29.92 4.37
C PHE A 99 -17.89 29.83 5.84
N PRO A 100 -17.83 28.65 6.48
CA PRO A 100 -17.36 27.39 5.93
C PRO A 100 -18.39 26.74 4.99
N LEU A 101 -17.90 26.10 3.89
CA LEU A 101 -18.70 25.26 3.04
C LEU A 101 -18.67 23.82 3.55
N ARG A 102 -19.83 23.20 3.61
CA ARG A 102 -20.02 21.80 4.02
C ARG A 102 -20.59 21.03 2.83
N LEU A 103 -19.74 20.30 2.12
CA LEU A 103 -20.09 19.63 0.88
C LEU A 103 -19.96 18.12 1.03
N CYS A 104 -20.91 17.36 0.49
CA CYS A 104 -20.80 15.90 0.40
C CYS A 104 -21.09 15.42 -1.03
N TYR A 105 -20.61 14.23 -1.34
CA TYR A 105 -20.78 13.66 -2.67
C TYR A 105 -20.83 12.13 -2.62
N ALA A 106 -21.40 11.51 -3.68
CA ALA A 106 -21.22 10.11 -3.98
C ALA A 106 -21.16 9.90 -5.49
N GLY A 107 -20.15 9.18 -5.97
CA GLY A 107 -20.04 8.95 -7.41
C GLY A 107 -18.88 8.05 -7.80
N PRO A 108 -18.85 7.60 -9.07
CA PRO A 108 -17.84 6.71 -9.58
C PRO A 108 -16.48 7.39 -9.66
N VAL A 109 -15.45 6.58 -9.41
CA VAL A 109 -14.03 6.89 -9.66
C VAL A 109 -13.41 5.75 -10.45
N VAL A 110 -12.45 6.07 -11.31
CA VAL A 110 -11.83 5.08 -12.20
C VAL A 110 -10.32 5.23 -12.16
N ARG A 111 -9.61 4.14 -11.79
CA ARG A 111 -8.14 4.13 -11.71
C ARG A 111 -7.55 3.07 -12.61
N ASN A 112 -6.50 3.40 -13.35
CA ASN A 112 -5.77 2.48 -14.22
C ASN A 112 -4.79 1.61 -13.43
N ARG A 113 -5.34 0.78 -12.55
CA ARG A 113 -4.56 -0.15 -11.74
C ARG A 113 -4.29 -1.46 -12.48
N ALA A 114 -3.22 -2.14 -12.08
CA ALA A 114 -2.91 -3.47 -12.61
C ALA A 114 -4.05 -4.46 -12.28
N LEU A 115 -4.42 -5.30 -13.26
CA LEU A 115 -5.53 -6.27 -13.15
C LEU A 115 -5.28 -7.43 -12.18
N LEU A 116 -4.07 -7.55 -11.66
CA LEU A 116 -3.68 -8.65 -10.79
C LEU A 116 -4.26 -8.45 -9.39
N GLY A 117 -5.01 -9.43 -8.87
CA GLY A 117 -5.47 -9.51 -7.50
C GLY A 117 -6.91 -9.09 -7.21
N GLY A 118 -7.80 -9.16 -8.22
CA GLY A 118 -9.24 -8.93 -7.98
C GLY A 118 -9.60 -7.48 -7.66
N ARG A 119 -8.66 -6.51 -7.79
CA ARG A 119 -8.96 -5.09 -7.60
C ARG A 119 -9.79 -4.56 -8.75
N ARG A 120 -10.88 -3.89 -8.41
CA ARG A 120 -11.69 -3.17 -9.39
C ARG A 120 -10.98 -1.88 -9.80
N ARG A 121 -11.12 -1.53 -11.08
CA ARG A 121 -10.68 -0.24 -11.63
C ARG A 121 -11.71 0.85 -11.43
N GLU A 122 -12.97 0.48 -11.35
CA GLU A 122 -14.10 1.35 -11.06
C GLU A 122 -14.64 1.05 -9.67
N ALA A 123 -14.91 2.11 -8.89
CA ALA A 123 -15.50 2.04 -7.56
C ALA A 123 -16.43 3.25 -7.33
N ILE A 124 -17.33 3.18 -6.36
CA ILE A 124 -18.03 4.38 -5.86
C ILE A 124 -17.30 4.90 -4.64
N GLN A 125 -17.02 6.19 -4.64
CA GLN A 125 -16.63 6.98 -3.48
C GLN A 125 -17.81 7.80 -2.99
N ALA A 126 -18.03 7.80 -1.65
CA ALA A 126 -18.89 8.76 -0.95
C ALA A 126 -18.01 9.52 0.05
N GLY A 127 -18.16 10.85 0.16
CA GLY A 127 -17.28 11.64 1.02
C GLY A 127 -17.82 13.00 1.36
N CYS A 128 -17.13 13.68 2.27
CA CYS A 128 -17.42 15.03 2.73
C CYS A 128 -16.17 15.91 2.67
N GLU A 129 -16.38 17.18 2.35
CA GLU A 129 -15.35 18.23 2.36
C GLU A 129 -15.87 19.42 3.16
N LEU A 130 -15.15 19.82 4.21
CA LEU A 130 -15.40 21.01 5.02
C LEU A 130 -14.33 22.03 4.68
N VAL A 131 -14.72 23.10 4.01
CA VAL A 131 -13.80 24.11 3.45
C VAL A 131 -14.01 25.45 4.15
N GLY A 132 -12.93 26.06 4.60
CA GLY A 132 -12.94 27.38 5.24
C GLY A 132 -12.96 27.34 6.77
N ASP A 133 -12.68 26.19 7.38
CA ASP A 133 -12.53 26.04 8.83
C ASP A 133 -11.14 25.45 9.16
N ALA A 134 -10.32 26.24 9.85
CA ALA A 134 -8.97 25.87 10.27
C ALA A 134 -8.91 25.21 11.66
N ALA A 135 -10.02 25.12 12.38
CA ALA A 135 -10.04 24.60 13.73
C ALA A 135 -9.93 23.05 13.74
N LEU A 136 -9.26 22.49 14.76
CA LEU A 136 -9.15 21.03 14.94
C LEU A 136 -10.50 20.37 15.23
N GLU A 137 -11.48 21.14 15.66
CA GLU A 137 -12.87 20.72 15.83
C GLU A 137 -13.48 20.24 14.52
N ALA A 138 -13.10 20.84 13.39
CA ALA A 138 -13.51 20.42 12.06
C ALA A 138 -12.92 19.03 11.68
N ASP A 139 -11.66 18.77 12.05
CA ASP A 139 -11.05 17.45 11.86
C ASP A 139 -11.72 16.38 12.73
N ALA A 140 -11.98 16.72 14.00
CA ALA A 140 -12.69 15.82 14.90
C ALA A 140 -14.14 15.54 14.44
N GLU A 141 -14.81 16.52 13.84
CA GLU A 141 -16.12 16.35 13.24
C GLU A 141 -16.08 15.42 12.03
N CYS A 142 -15.14 15.60 11.11
CA CYS A 142 -14.97 14.73 9.94
C CYS A 142 -14.70 13.28 10.34
N ILE A 143 -13.86 13.04 11.35
CA ILE A 143 -13.59 11.69 11.88
C ILE A 143 -14.87 11.09 12.48
N ALA A 144 -15.57 11.83 13.33
CA ALA A 144 -16.80 11.36 13.96
C ALA A 144 -17.91 11.08 12.94
N LEU A 145 -18.05 11.93 11.91
CA LEU A 145 -19.02 11.75 10.84
C LEU A 145 -18.67 10.51 9.97
N ALA A 146 -17.39 10.30 9.69
CA ALA A 146 -16.95 9.13 8.94
C ALA A 146 -17.31 7.82 9.67
N ILE A 147 -17.09 7.76 11.00
CA ILE A 147 -17.48 6.63 11.84
C ILE A 147 -19.00 6.45 11.82
N ALA A 148 -19.77 7.51 12.08
CA ALA A 148 -21.22 7.46 12.12
C ALA A 148 -21.83 6.99 10.79
N ALA A 149 -21.31 7.47 9.68
CA ALA A 149 -21.80 7.11 8.35
C ALA A 149 -21.54 5.62 8.01
N VAL A 150 -20.36 5.11 8.35
CA VAL A 150 -20.00 3.71 8.11
C VAL A 150 -20.79 2.78 9.06
N ASP A 151 -21.05 3.20 10.30
CA ASP A 151 -21.94 2.49 11.24
C ASP A 151 -23.38 2.45 10.70
N ALA A 152 -23.92 3.58 10.22
CA ALA A 152 -25.26 3.66 9.63
C ALA A 152 -25.38 2.77 8.37
N ALA A 153 -24.29 2.58 7.65
CA ALA A 153 -24.21 1.65 6.53
C ALA A 153 -24.09 0.17 6.97
N GLY A 154 -24.04 -0.11 8.26
CA GLY A 154 -24.00 -1.47 8.82
C GLY A 154 -22.66 -2.19 8.68
N VAL A 155 -21.57 -1.45 8.47
CA VAL A 155 -20.23 -2.05 8.40
C VAL A 155 -19.74 -2.40 9.80
N PRO A 156 -19.28 -3.65 10.03
CA PRO A 156 -18.89 -4.11 11.35
C PRO A 156 -17.47 -3.69 11.77
N ASP A 157 -17.24 -3.67 13.09
CA ASP A 157 -15.93 -3.63 13.75
C ASP A 157 -14.99 -2.54 13.18
N ILE A 158 -15.51 -1.29 13.12
CA ILE A 158 -14.78 -0.14 12.59
C ILE A 158 -13.76 0.36 13.60
N GLN A 159 -12.53 0.53 13.13
CA GLN A 159 -11.44 1.22 13.82
C GLN A 159 -10.92 2.35 12.95
N VAL A 160 -10.47 3.43 13.59
CA VAL A 160 -9.89 4.59 12.91
C VAL A 160 -8.49 4.83 13.43
N ASP A 161 -7.53 4.88 12.52
CA ASP A 161 -6.16 5.27 12.82
C ASP A 161 -5.98 6.74 12.46
N VAL A 162 -5.50 7.54 13.42
CA VAL A 162 -5.29 8.99 13.28
C VAL A 162 -3.80 9.29 13.37
N GLY A 163 -3.26 9.90 12.33
CA GLY A 163 -1.86 10.33 12.23
C GLY A 163 -1.76 11.82 11.91
N HIS A 164 -0.54 12.25 11.57
CA HIS A 164 -0.26 13.64 11.19
C HIS A 164 0.74 13.70 10.03
N ALA A 165 0.39 14.40 8.96
CA ALA A 165 1.22 14.49 7.75
C ALA A 165 2.62 15.07 8.01
N ASP A 166 2.73 16.07 8.90
CA ASP A 166 3.99 16.75 9.19
C ASP A 166 4.89 16.00 10.19
N PHE A 167 4.40 14.95 10.87
CA PHE A 167 5.17 14.30 11.95
C PHE A 167 6.49 13.72 11.44
N LEU A 168 6.43 12.86 10.43
CA LEU A 168 7.62 12.21 9.86
C LEU A 168 8.60 13.21 9.21
N PRO A 169 8.15 14.15 8.34
CA PRO A 169 9.05 15.15 7.77
C PRO A 169 9.76 15.99 8.84
N ALA A 170 9.06 16.40 9.89
CA ALA A 170 9.61 17.17 11.00
C ALA A 170 10.59 16.34 11.85
N LEU A 171 10.31 15.07 12.09
CA LEU A 171 11.20 14.15 12.78
C LEU A 171 12.53 13.99 12.03
N LEU A 172 12.47 13.69 10.73
CA LEU A 172 13.66 13.52 9.90
C LEU A 172 14.48 14.80 9.76
N ALA A 173 13.82 15.97 9.67
CA ALA A 173 14.49 17.27 9.64
C ALA A 173 15.19 17.57 10.96
N GLY A 174 14.53 17.29 12.10
CA GLY A 174 15.10 17.48 13.43
C GLY A 174 16.26 16.54 13.74
N ALA A 175 16.22 15.32 13.21
CA ALA A 175 17.29 14.33 13.32
C ALA A 175 18.53 14.67 12.45
N GLY A 176 18.54 15.79 11.73
CA GLY A 176 19.67 16.22 10.92
C GLY A 176 19.91 15.41 9.64
N VAL A 177 18.90 14.66 9.18
CA VAL A 177 18.98 13.91 7.92
C VAL A 177 19.01 14.89 6.75
N ASP A 178 19.96 14.76 5.84
CA ASP A 178 20.02 15.59 4.62
C ASP A 178 18.82 15.36 3.69
N ALA A 179 18.57 16.29 2.76
CA ALA A 179 17.38 16.28 1.93
C ALA A 179 17.27 15.02 1.05
N ALA A 180 18.39 14.57 0.46
CA ALA A 180 18.39 13.40 -0.42
C ALA A 180 18.10 12.11 0.37
N SER A 181 18.74 11.94 1.51
CA SER A 181 18.49 10.80 2.41
C SER A 181 17.05 10.80 2.96
N ARG A 182 16.49 11.99 3.26
CA ARG A 182 15.07 12.11 3.66
C ARG A 182 14.12 11.62 2.59
N ASP A 183 14.31 12.06 1.34
CA ASP A 183 13.45 11.65 0.22
C ASP A 183 13.51 10.13 0.00
N GLU A 184 14.70 9.52 0.14
CA GLU A 184 14.85 8.07 0.05
C GLU A 184 14.18 7.32 1.20
N ILE A 185 14.30 7.81 2.44
CA ILE A 185 13.65 7.21 3.62
C ILE A 185 12.13 7.33 3.48
N VAL A 186 11.62 8.51 3.14
CA VAL A 186 10.19 8.73 2.92
C VAL A 186 9.67 7.82 1.80
N SER A 187 10.37 7.74 0.67
CA SER A 187 10.01 6.85 -0.44
C SER A 187 9.95 5.37 0.00
N ALA A 188 10.88 4.93 0.83
CA ALA A 188 10.89 3.57 1.36
C ALA A 188 9.73 3.32 2.34
N LEU A 189 9.39 4.31 3.18
CA LEU A 189 8.24 4.22 4.10
C LEU A 189 6.91 4.23 3.35
N VAL A 190 6.78 5.07 2.32
CA VAL A 190 5.62 5.09 1.41
C VAL A 190 5.48 3.74 0.71
N ALA A 191 6.58 3.16 0.24
CA ALA A 191 6.61 1.81 -0.33
C ALA A 191 6.40 0.71 0.72
N ARG A 192 6.32 1.06 2.01
CA ARG A 192 6.20 0.13 3.16
C ARG A 192 7.34 -0.90 3.24
N ASP A 193 8.51 -0.55 2.72
CA ASP A 193 9.73 -1.37 2.72
C ASP A 193 10.63 -0.98 3.90
N LEU A 194 10.37 -1.57 5.07
CA LEU A 194 11.13 -1.27 6.30
C LEU A 194 12.56 -1.83 6.26
N VAL A 195 12.79 -2.85 5.44
CA VAL A 195 14.15 -3.37 5.22
C VAL A 195 14.99 -2.32 4.50
N ALA A 196 14.41 -1.64 3.52
CA ALA A 196 15.06 -0.51 2.85
C ALA A 196 15.22 0.70 3.78
N VAL A 197 14.24 1.00 4.64
CA VAL A 197 14.37 2.05 5.67
C VAL A 197 15.56 1.77 6.60
N GLU A 198 15.64 0.56 7.14
CA GLU A 198 16.75 0.14 8.03
C GLU A 198 18.11 0.31 7.35
N ALA A 199 18.22 -0.15 6.10
CA ALA A 199 19.47 -0.02 5.33
C ALA A 199 19.88 1.44 5.08
N ARG A 200 18.93 2.35 4.84
CA ARG A 200 19.20 3.77 4.62
C ARG A 200 19.56 4.50 5.91
N LEU A 201 18.87 4.19 7.00
CA LEU A 201 19.16 4.76 8.31
C LEU A 201 20.58 4.39 8.80
N ALA A 202 21.06 3.20 8.50
CA ALA A 202 22.41 2.77 8.86
C ALA A 202 23.52 3.64 8.25
N GLY A 203 23.23 4.37 7.16
CA GLY A 203 24.15 5.32 6.51
C GLY A 203 24.05 6.77 7.00
N THR A 204 23.17 7.06 7.98
CA THR A 204 22.91 8.42 8.48
C THR A 204 23.48 8.62 9.89
N ALA A 205 23.68 9.90 10.25
CA ALA A 205 24.12 10.31 11.59
C ALA A 205 22.92 10.53 12.56
N VAL A 206 21.80 9.84 12.33
CA VAL A 206 20.58 9.94 13.17
C VAL A 206 20.89 9.46 14.59
N GLY A 207 20.40 10.18 15.60
CA GLY A 207 20.53 9.81 17.01
C GLY A 207 19.91 8.45 17.33
N ALA A 208 20.39 7.78 18.38
CA ALA A 208 19.93 6.42 18.72
C ALA A 208 18.41 6.37 19.04
N ALA A 209 17.85 7.46 19.61
CA ALA A 209 16.43 7.54 19.95
C ALA A 209 15.55 7.65 18.70
N GLU A 210 15.89 8.56 17.80
CA GLU A 210 15.21 8.75 16.52
C GLU A 210 15.35 7.51 15.61
N HIS A 211 16.53 6.89 15.58
CA HIS A 211 16.77 5.66 14.85
C HIS A 211 15.84 4.53 15.34
N ALA A 212 15.77 4.33 16.65
CA ALA A 212 14.90 3.33 17.26
C ALA A 212 13.41 3.62 16.99
N LEU A 213 13.01 4.90 16.98
CA LEU A 213 11.65 5.32 16.68
C LEU A 213 11.30 5.05 15.21
N LEU A 214 12.19 5.40 14.28
CA LEU A 214 12.00 5.19 12.84
C LEU A 214 11.90 3.71 12.45
N LEU A 215 12.68 2.85 13.08
CA LEU A 215 12.57 1.39 12.88
C LEU A 215 11.25 0.80 13.40
N ARG A 216 10.66 1.42 14.43
CA ARG A 216 9.35 1.02 14.97
C ARG A 216 8.17 1.76 14.32
N PHE A 217 8.44 2.65 13.38
CA PHE A 217 7.47 3.59 12.84
C PHE A 217 6.11 2.96 12.48
N PRO A 218 6.03 1.85 11.73
CA PRO A 218 4.74 1.22 11.40
C PRO A 218 4.01 0.58 12.59
N ALA A 219 4.71 0.33 13.68
CA ALA A 219 4.16 -0.23 14.91
C ALA A 219 3.85 0.85 15.97
N LEU A 220 4.05 2.15 15.65
CA LEU A 220 3.74 3.27 16.53
C LEU A 220 2.24 3.57 16.51
N ARG A 221 1.46 2.66 17.07
CA ARG A 221 0.02 2.72 17.18
C ARG A 221 -0.42 2.49 18.62
N GLY A 222 -1.38 3.28 19.11
CA GLY A 222 -1.85 3.16 20.49
C GLY A 222 -2.83 4.24 20.87
N GLY A 223 -3.06 4.37 22.16
CA GLY A 223 -3.86 5.43 22.77
C GLY A 223 -3.04 6.70 23.01
N ARG A 224 -3.54 7.52 23.93
CA ARG A 224 -2.95 8.82 24.31
C ARG A 224 -1.49 8.70 24.79
N GLU A 225 -1.17 7.60 25.46
CA GLU A 225 0.17 7.29 26.00
C GLU A 225 1.26 7.21 24.92
N LEU A 226 0.90 6.90 23.68
CA LEU A 226 1.83 6.85 22.56
C LEU A 226 2.50 8.20 22.32
N LEU A 227 1.77 9.31 22.52
CA LEU A 227 2.30 10.66 22.31
C LEU A 227 3.40 11.01 23.33
N ASP A 228 3.23 10.56 24.57
CA ASP A 228 4.22 10.79 25.62
C ASP A 228 5.47 9.92 25.39
N GLN A 229 5.26 8.68 24.94
CA GLN A 229 6.37 7.80 24.52
C GLN A 229 7.15 8.38 23.34
N ALA A 230 6.44 8.93 22.34
CA ALA A 230 7.06 9.53 21.18
C ALA A 230 7.81 10.83 21.49
N ARG A 231 7.40 11.60 22.51
CA ARG A 231 8.09 12.82 22.95
C ARG A 231 9.42 12.55 23.62
N ASN A 232 9.55 11.42 24.33
CA ASN A 232 10.73 11.08 25.09
C ASN A 232 11.93 10.85 24.15
N GLY A 233 12.91 11.75 24.25
CA GLY A 233 14.14 11.69 23.46
C GLY A 233 14.07 12.39 22.10
N LEU A 234 12.94 13.05 21.74
CA LEU A 234 12.84 13.87 20.53
C LEU A 234 13.24 15.31 20.80
N GLU A 235 14.19 15.83 20.01
CA GLU A 235 14.57 17.26 20.01
C GLU A 235 13.90 18.08 18.91
N ALA A 236 13.19 17.43 17.98
CA ALA A 236 12.59 18.04 16.80
C ALA A 236 11.35 18.89 17.16
N ALA A 237 11.48 20.21 17.25
CA ALA A 237 10.39 21.13 17.59
C ALA A 237 9.15 21.00 16.67
N GLY A 238 9.36 20.73 15.35
CA GLY A 238 8.26 20.51 14.42
C GLY A 238 7.47 19.22 14.70
N ALA A 239 8.15 18.15 15.14
CA ALA A 239 7.51 16.90 15.53
C ALA A 239 6.68 17.10 16.82
N HIS A 240 7.15 17.90 17.78
CA HIS A 240 6.39 18.25 18.99
C HIS A 240 5.07 18.96 18.66
N ARG A 241 5.07 19.88 17.69
CA ARG A 241 3.84 20.55 17.24
C ARG A 241 2.80 19.54 16.72
N ALA A 242 3.21 18.62 15.87
CA ALA A 242 2.32 17.57 15.37
C ALA A 242 1.75 16.68 16.50
N LEU A 243 2.59 16.34 17.50
CA LEU A 243 2.15 15.60 18.69
C LEU A 243 1.18 16.41 19.56
N ASP A 244 1.35 17.74 19.65
CA ASP A 244 0.41 18.63 20.39
C ASP A 244 -0.94 18.71 19.70
N GLU A 245 -0.96 18.81 18.38
CA GLU A 245 -2.20 18.80 17.58
C GLU A 245 -2.93 17.46 17.71
N LEU A 246 -2.21 16.33 17.62
CA LEU A 246 -2.79 15.01 17.85
C LEU A 246 -3.33 14.84 19.27
N ALA A 247 -2.64 15.39 20.27
CA ALA A 247 -3.11 15.35 21.67
C ALA A 247 -4.45 16.08 21.84
N ARG A 248 -4.57 17.28 21.27
CA ARG A 248 -5.81 18.06 21.29
C ARG A 248 -6.92 17.36 20.50
N LEU A 249 -6.61 16.81 19.33
CA LEU A 249 -7.57 16.06 18.51
C LEU A 249 -8.08 14.81 19.26
N TRP A 250 -7.18 14.08 19.94
CA TRP A 250 -7.57 12.96 20.80
C TRP A 250 -8.55 13.38 21.89
N ASP A 251 -8.28 14.49 22.58
CA ASP A 251 -9.17 15.00 23.64
C ASP A 251 -10.55 15.40 23.08
N LEU A 252 -10.62 15.97 21.87
CA LEU A 252 -11.87 16.27 21.16
C LEU A 252 -12.65 15.00 20.77
N LEU A 253 -11.96 13.94 20.35
CA LEU A 253 -12.59 12.66 19.99
C LEU A 253 -13.07 11.91 21.24
N ARG A 254 -12.30 11.95 22.33
CA ARG A 254 -12.70 11.40 23.62
C ARG A 254 -13.95 12.11 24.18
N ALA A 255 -14.04 13.43 24.05
CA ALA A 255 -15.23 14.17 24.43
C ALA A 255 -16.50 13.77 23.65
N ARG A 256 -16.32 13.07 22.51
CA ARG A 256 -17.39 12.46 21.70
C ARG A 256 -17.59 10.96 21.97
N ASN A 257 -16.90 10.39 22.99
CA ASN A 257 -16.90 8.96 23.37
C ASN A 257 -16.44 8.05 22.21
N LEU A 258 -15.39 8.44 21.49
CA LEU A 258 -14.84 7.69 20.37
C LEU A 258 -13.46 7.05 20.67
N GLU A 259 -12.95 7.16 21.90
CA GLU A 259 -11.63 6.65 22.31
C GLU A 259 -11.45 5.15 22.12
N ASP A 260 -12.51 4.35 22.23
CA ASP A 260 -12.48 2.91 22.01
C ASP A 260 -12.43 2.52 20.51
N ARG A 261 -12.72 3.48 19.63
CA ARG A 261 -12.79 3.30 18.17
C ARG A 261 -11.61 3.92 17.44
N VAL A 262 -10.87 4.80 18.11
CA VAL A 262 -9.80 5.60 17.53
C VAL A 262 -8.45 5.18 18.12
N HIS A 263 -7.45 5.06 17.29
CA HIS A 263 -6.06 4.85 17.67
C HIS A 263 -5.19 5.94 17.05
N LEU A 264 -4.22 6.41 17.80
CA LEU A 264 -3.16 7.24 17.24
C LEU A 264 -2.20 6.35 16.47
N ASP A 265 -1.81 6.78 15.27
CA ASP A 265 -0.88 6.08 14.38
C ASP A 265 0.18 7.06 13.85
N LEU A 266 1.31 7.11 14.53
CA LEU A 266 2.43 7.97 14.10
C LEU A 266 3.14 7.41 12.87
N GLY A 267 2.94 6.13 12.57
CA GLY A 267 3.51 5.44 11.39
C GLY A 267 2.67 5.57 10.12
N ALA A 268 1.61 6.36 10.13
CA ALA A 268 0.81 6.62 8.94
C ALA A 268 1.57 7.51 7.95
N VAL A 269 2.17 6.92 6.92
CA VAL A 269 2.77 7.66 5.79
C VAL A 269 1.83 7.60 4.60
N ARG A 270 1.50 8.76 4.03
CA ARG A 270 0.57 8.89 2.92
C ARG A 270 1.26 9.25 1.63
N ASP A 271 0.83 8.63 0.54
CA ASP A 271 1.28 8.94 -0.82
C ASP A 271 0.77 10.29 -1.34
N TRP A 272 -0.26 10.87 -0.70
CA TRP A 272 -0.92 12.07 -1.20
C TRP A 272 -0.27 13.34 -0.65
N ASN A 273 0.55 13.96 -1.47
CA ASN A 273 1.35 15.17 -1.16
C ASN A 273 0.52 16.44 -0.91
N TYR A 274 -0.77 16.34 -0.61
CA TYR A 274 -1.60 17.51 -0.30
C TYR A 274 -2.03 17.61 1.16
N TYR A 275 -1.87 16.57 1.98
CA TYR A 275 -2.20 16.66 3.41
C TYR A 275 -1.21 17.56 4.15
N THR A 276 -1.77 18.40 5.05
CA THR A 276 -1.02 19.45 5.78
C THR A 276 -1.22 19.42 7.29
N GLY A 277 -1.89 18.40 7.83
CA GLY A 277 -2.25 18.30 9.24
C GLY A 277 -2.65 16.89 9.63
N PRO A 278 -3.64 16.75 10.55
CA PRO A 278 -4.17 15.45 10.93
C PRO A 278 -4.68 14.64 9.73
N THR A 279 -4.41 13.35 9.73
CA THR A 279 -4.88 12.38 8.71
C THR A 279 -5.50 11.19 9.41
N PHE A 280 -6.41 10.48 8.73
CA PHE A 280 -7.01 9.27 9.30
C PHE A 280 -7.37 8.22 8.26
N GLU A 281 -7.46 6.96 8.69
CA GLU A 281 -7.93 5.82 7.91
C GLU A 281 -8.96 5.01 8.68
N LEU A 282 -9.98 4.54 7.97
CA LEU A 282 -11.00 3.66 8.52
C LEU A 282 -10.71 2.22 8.12
N PHE A 283 -10.74 1.31 9.08
CA PHE A 283 -10.55 -0.12 8.87
C PHE A 283 -11.74 -0.90 9.40
N SER A 284 -11.99 -2.06 8.79
CA SER A 284 -12.83 -3.11 9.35
C SER A 284 -11.98 -4.36 9.56
N GLY A 285 -12.18 -5.04 10.69
CA GLY A 285 -11.45 -6.27 11.00
C GLY A 285 -11.62 -7.41 9.99
N ASP A 286 -12.65 -7.32 9.13
CA ASP A 286 -12.98 -8.32 8.12
C ASP A 286 -12.30 -8.09 6.77
N LEU A 287 -11.62 -6.95 6.58
CA LEU A 287 -10.97 -6.59 5.32
C LEU A 287 -9.45 -6.41 5.47
N GLY A 288 -8.72 -6.77 4.43
CA GLY A 288 -7.26 -6.59 4.35
C GLY A 288 -6.81 -5.19 3.92
N PHE A 289 -7.73 -4.22 3.79
CA PHE A 289 -7.45 -2.87 3.27
C PHE A 289 -8.40 -1.84 3.91
N PRO A 290 -8.02 -0.54 3.94
CA PRO A 290 -8.85 0.50 4.54
C PRO A 290 -10.16 0.69 3.77
N LEU A 291 -11.24 1.00 4.50
CA LEU A 291 -12.56 1.34 3.95
C LEU A 291 -12.58 2.73 3.34
N GLY A 292 -11.82 3.63 3.94
CA GLY A 292 -11.78 5.03 3.58
C GLY A 292 -10.61 5.73 4.24
N ALA A 293 -10.42 6.99 3.88
CA ALA A 293 -9.36 7.83 4.40
C ALA A 293 -9.75 9.30 4.35
N GLY A 294 -9.11 10.12 5.17
CA GLY A 294 -9.33 11.55 5.20
C GLY A 294 -8.19 12.30 5.88
N GLY A 295 -8.38 13.61 6.01
CA GLY A 295 -7.45 14.48 6.71
C GLY A 295 -7.53 15.93 6.26
N ARG A 296 -6.66 16.77 6.81
CA ARG A 296 -6.54 18.19 6.52
C ARG A 296 -5.62 18.45 5.33
N TYR A 297 -6.06 19.33 4.41
CA TYR A 297 -5.35 19.62 3.16
C TYR A 297 -5.44 21.11 2.77
N ASP A 298 -4.95 21.98 3.61
CA ASP A 298 -5.08 23.44 3.49
C ASP A 298 -4.44 24.02 2.22
N SER A 299 -3.44 23.34 1.64
CA SER A 299 -2.74 23.78 0.41
C SER A 299 -3.39 23.35 -0.90
N LEU A 300 -4.40 22.44 -0.87
CA LEU A 300 -4.97 21.89 -2.11
C LEU A 300 -5.74 22.94 -2.90
N LEU A 301 -6.58 23.74 -2.25
CA LEU A 301 -7.38 24.77 -2.92
C LEU A 301 -6.51 25.90 -3.48
N GLU A 302 -5.37 26.18 -2.85
CA GLU A 302 -4.41 27.19 -3.32
C GLU A 302 -3.86 26.83 -4.71
N ARG A 303 -3.69 25.52 -5.02
CA ARG A 303 -3.29 25.03 -6.35
C ARG A 303 -4.29 25.45 -7.44
N PHE A 304 -5.54 25.78 -7.05
CA PHE A 304 -6.62 26.28 -7.92
C PHE A 304 -6.91 27.77 -7.72
N GLY A 305 -6.04 28.50 -7.01
CA GLY A 305 -6.10 29.96 -6.83
C GLY A 305 -7.05 30.43 -5.72
N LEU A 306 -7.35 29.60 -4.73
CA LEU A 306 -8.14 29.94 -3.55
C LEU A 306 -7.48 29.42 -2.28
N ALA A 307 -6.87 30.31 -1.49
CA ALA A 307 -6.29 29.94 -0.19
C ALA A 307 -7.39 29.81 0.86
N GLN A 308 -7.82 28.58 1.13
CA GLN A 308 -8.78 28.23 2.18
C GLN A 308 -8.36 26.92 2.85
N PRO A 309 -8.42 26.87 4.21
CA PRO A 309 -8.19 25.61 4.91
C PRO A 309 -9.32 24.62 4.58
N ALA A 310 -8.97 23.35 4.54
CA ALA A 310 -9.94 22.31 4.27
C ALA A 310 -9.58 20.98 4.96
N THR A 311 -10.60 20.26 5.38
CA THR A 311 -10.51 18.90 5.88
C THR A 311 -11.69 18.08 5.32
N GLY A 312 -11.47 16.79 5.10
CA GLY A 312 -12.51 15.96 4.52
C GLY A 312 -12.13 14.48 4.52
N PHE A 313 -13.01 13.67 3.98
CA PHE A 313 -12.77 12.23 3.89
C PHE A 313 -13.54 11.59 2.77
N VAL A 314 -13.09 10.39 2.39
CA VAL A 314 -13.74 9.53 1.41
C VAL A 314 -13.92 8.12 1.98
N VAL A 315 -15.07 7.51 1.69
CA VAL A 315 -15.39 6.11 1.96
C VAL A 315 -15.62 5.39 0.63
N HIS A 316 -15.04 4.20 0.48
CA HIS A 316 -15.23 3.34 -0.69
C HIS A 316 -16.45 2.45 -0.46
N VAL A 317 -17.56 2.75 -1.13
CA VAL A 317 -18.83 2.02 -0.99
C VAL A 317 -18.68 0.53 -1.31
N ASP A 318 -17.88 0.21 -2.33
CA ASP A 318 -17.64 -1.19 -2.73
C ASP A 318 -16.91 -1.99 -1.64
N ARG A 319 -16.00 -1.35 -0.90
CA ARG A 319 -15.31 -1.96 0.25
C ARG A 319 -16.25 -2.15 1.44
N CYS A 320 -17.14 -1.20 1.67
CA CYS A 320 -18.21 -1.36 2.68
C CYS A 320 -19.11 -2.56 2.34
N HIS A 321 -19.50 -2.70 1.07
CA HIS A 321 -20.25 -3.85 0.58
C HIS A 321 -19.52 -5.16 0.85
N ASP A 322 -18.22 -5.23 0.55
CA ASP A 322 -17.41 -6.43 0.76
C ASP A 322 -17.28 -6.76 2.26
N ALA A 323 -17.17 -5.76 3.15
CA ALA A 323 -17.12 -5.96 4.60
C ALA A 323 -18.43 -6.56 5.13
N VAL A 324 -19.57 -6.00 4.72
CA VAL A 324 -20.89 -6.48 5.13
C VAL A 324 -21.14 -7.90 4.59
N ALA A 325 -20.80 -8.18 3.33
CA ALA A 325 -20.98 -9.48 2.70
C ALA A 325 -20.12 -10.56 3.39
N ARG A 326 -18.86 -10.29 3.68
CA ARG A 326 -17.94 -11.24 4.36
C ARG A 326 -18.45 -11.62 5.75
N ARG A 327 -18.97 -10.65 6.51
CA ARG A 327 -19.53 -10.94 7.83
C ARG A 327 -20.72 -11.88 7.78
N ALA A 328 -21.55 -11.78 6.73
CA ALA A 328 -22.69 -12.69 6.54
C ALA A 328 -22.26 -14.12 6.20
N GLU A 329 -21.12 -14.29 5.52
CA GLU A 329 -20.62 -15.58 5.02
C GLU A 329 -19.65 -16.27 5.98
N THR A 330 -18.93 -15.53 6.81
CA THR A 330 -17.86 -16.09 7.67
C THR A 330 -18.05 -15.63 9.11
N PRO A 331 -18.15 -16.55 10.10
CA PRO A 331 -18.16 -16.15 11.51
C PRO A 331 -16.85 -15.42 11.85
N VAL A 332 -16.99 -14.31 12.60
CA VAL A 332 -15.86 -13.50 13.08
C VAL A 332 -14.78 -14.40 13.68
N ARG A 333 -13.58 -14.32 13.16
CA ARG A 333 -12.40 -15.00 13.73
C ARG A 333 -12.05 -14.36 15.07
N ARG A 334 -12.47 -14.95 16.16
CA ARG A 334 -12.17 -14.51 17.54
C ARG A 334 -10.87 -15.08 18.10
N GLY A 335 -9.91 -15.53 17.25
CA GLY A 335 -8.64 -16.08 17.69
C GLY A 335 -7.51 -15.04 17.64
N ALA A 336 -6.64 -15.00 18.65
CA ALA A 336 -5.42 -14.19 18.67
C ALA A 336 -4.38 -14.61 17.61
N GLY A 337 -4.53 -15.78 17.02
CA GLY A 337 -3.59 -16.38 16.08
C GLY A 337 -3.59 -15.76 14.70
N LEU A 338 -2.39 -15.69 14.08
CA LEU A 338 -2.18 -15.20 12.72
C LEU A 338 -2.34 -16.32 11.69
N ARG A 339 -2.78 -15.96 10.48
CA ARG A 339 -2.62 -16.78 9.27
C ARG A 339 -1.33 -16.40 8.56
N ILE A 340 -0.45 -17.37 8.38
CA ILE A 340 0.88 -17.17 7.81
C ILE A 340 0.96 -17.91 6.48
N ALA A 341 1.13 -17.18 5.38
CA ALA A 341 1.40 -17.78 4.07
C ALA A 341 2.86 -18.19 3.96
N VAL A 342 3.12 -19.43 3.53
CA VAL A 342 4.49 -19.92 3.24
C VAL A 342 4.59 -20.35 1.77
N PRO A 343 5.72 -20.09 1.09
CA PRO A 343 5.89 -20.43 -0.31
C PRO A 343 6.14 -21.92 -0.50
N THR A 344 5.54 -22.52 -1.53
CA THR A 344 5.93 -23.86 -2.01
C THR A 344 7.31 -23.80 -2.68
N GLY A 345 7.90 -24.97 -2.93
CA GLY A 345 9.16 -25.10 -3.69
C GLY A 345 10.39 -24.87 -2.80
N VAL A 346 11.40 -24.21 -3.37
CA VAL A 346 12.75 -24.11 -2.77
C VAL A 346 12.76 -23.49 -1.36
N LEU A 347 11.92 -22.50 -1.11
CA LEU A 347 11.89 -21.79 0.18
C LEU A 347 11.06 -22.50 1.26
N LEU A 348 10.30 -23.56 0.94
CA LEU A 348 9.37 -24.20 1.89
C LEU A 348 10.12 -24.79 3.10
N ALA A 349 11.20 -25.51 2.85
CA ALA A 349 11.94 -26.19 3.91
C ALA A 349 12.55 -25.19 4.90
N ASP A 350 13.18 -24.14 4.39
CA ASP A 350 13.80 -23.09 5.20
C ASP A 350 12.75 -22.26 5.95
N ALA A 351 11.63 -21.95 5.31
CA ALA A 351 10.51 -21.24 5.95
C ALA A 351 9.92 -22.06 7.12
N CYS A 352 9.71 -23.37 6.93
CA CYS A 352 9.26 -24.25 7.99
C CYS A 352 10.30 -24.39 9.13
N ALA A 353 11.59 -24.47 8.79
CA ALA A 353 12.68 -24.52 9.76
C ALA A 353 12.70 -23.25 10.63
N LEU A 354 12.64 -22.08 10.00
CA LEU A 354 12.63 -20.80 10.70
C LEU A 354 11.42 -20.65 11.64
N LEU A 355 10.20 -20.99 11.17
CA LEU A 355 8.99 -20.95 12.00
C LEU A 355 9.04 -21.92 13.18
N ARG A 356 9.66 -23.06 13.01
CA ARG A 356 9.87 -24.05 14.07
C ARG A 356 10.90 -23.58 15.09
N GLU A 357 12.07 -23.15 14.63
CA GLU A 357 13.20 -22.74 15.48
C GLU A 357 12.91 -21.46 16.26
N SER A 358 12.09 -20.57 15.69
CA SER A 358 11.61 -19.37 16.38
C SER A 358 10.54 -19.66 17.45
N GLY A 359 10.07 -20.90 17.57
CA GLY A 359 9.01 -21.29 18.50
C GLY A 359 7.59 -20.90 18.06
N VAL A 360 7.42 -20.29 16.88
CA VAL A 360 6.12 -19.89 16.35
C VAL A 360 5.28 -21.08 15.95
N ALA A 361 5.89 -22.09 15.34
CA ALA A 361 5.24 -23.31 14.88
C ALA A 361 6.12 -24.54 15.16
N PRO A 362 6.24 -24.99 16.44
CA PRO A 362 7.24 -26.01 16.84
C PRO A 362 7.10 -27.34 16.12
N ASP A 363 5.88 -27.72 15.76
CA ASP A 363 5.59 -29.01 15.14
C ASP A 363 5.52 -28.95 13.60
N LEU A 364 5.76 -27.79 13.01
CA LEU A 364 5.65 -27.61 11.56
C LEU A 364 6.74 -28.38 10.82
N ARG A 365 6.33 -29.19 9.84
CA ARG A 365 7.22 -29.96 8.95
C ARG A 365 6.80 -29.78 7.50
N PRO A 366 7.75 -29.65 6.55
CA PRO A 366 7.42 -29.48 5.14
C PRO A 366 6.56 -30.63 4.58
N GLU A 367 6.80 -31.87 5.04
CA GLU A 367 6.10 -33.08 4.58
C GLU A 367 4.61 -33.07 4.92
N ALA A 368 4.20 -32.34 5.96
CA ALA A 368 2.79 -32.22 6.36
C ALA A 368 1.97 -31.52 5.28
N PHE A 369 2.58 -30.67 4.46
CA PHE A 369 1.92 -29.97 3.35
C PHE A 369 1.69 -30.83 2.11
N GLN A 370 2.27 -32.03 2.02
CA GLN A 370 2.00 -32.96 0.90
C GLN A 370 0.53 -33.38 0.82
N ARG A 371 -0.20 -33.36 1.94
CA ARG A 371 -1.59 -33.81 2.04
C ARG A 371 -2.58 -32.68 2.34
N ARG A 372 -2.14 -31.59 2.93
CA ARG A 372 -2.98 -30.46 3.33
C ARG A 372 -2.26 -29.15 3.05
N LEU A 373 -2.91 -28.23 2.39
CA LEU A 373 -2.36 -26.91 2.10
C LEU A 373 -2.47 -25.93 3.28
N GLN A 374 -3.18 -26.31 4.34
CA GLN A 374 -3.49 -25.49 5.51
C GLN A 374 -3.33 -26.35 6.77
N LEU A 375 -2.51 -25.89 7.70
CA LEU A 375 -2.16 -26.62 8.92
C LEU A 375 -2.29 -25.69 10.14
N PRO A 376 -2.83 -26.20 11.28
CA PRO A 376 -2.72 -25.49 12.55
C PRO A 376 -1.26 -25.51 13.01
N ALA A 377 -0.80 -24.44 13.65
CA ALA A 377 0.56 -24.25 14.11
C ALA A 377 0.57 -23.44 15.42
N GLY A 378 0.37 -24.11 16.55
CA GLY A 378 0.10 -23.47 17.83
C GLY A 378 -1.18 -22.66 17.78
N ASP A 379 -1.11 -21.40 18.20
CA ASP A 379 -2.23 -20.45 18.09
C ASP A 379 -2.41 -19.91 16.66
N HIS A 380 -1.48 -20.20 15.75
CA HIS A 380 -1.46 -19.72 14.38
C HIS A 380 -1.98 -20.76 13.39
N GLU A 381 -2.17 -20.34 12.16
CA GLU A 381 -2.49 -21.18 11.03
C GLU A 381 -1.50 -20.92 9.89
N VAL A 382 -0.90 -21.96 9.33
CA VAL A 382 0.07 -21.85 8.23
C VAL A 382 -0.56 -22.40 6.95
N ILE A 383 -0.50 -21.59 5.90
CA ILE A 383 -1.09 -21.91 4.59
C ILE A 383 0.04 -21.91 3.55
N THR A 384 0.16 -23.00 2.79
CA THR A 384 1.15 -23.06 1.71
C THR A 384 0.53 -22.68 0.37
N VAL A 385 1.19 -21.79 -0.36
CA VAL A 385 0.78 -21.31 -1.67
C VAL A 385 1.99 -21.17 -2.60
N ARG A 386 1.76 -20.99 -3.91
CA ARG A 386 2.87 -20.70 -4.82
C ARG A 386 3.55 -19.40 -4.45
N PRO A 387 4.89 -19.26 -4.61
CA PRO A 387 5.60 -18.04 -4.25
C PRO A 387 4.98 -16.77 -4.84
N ILE A 388 4.56 -16.79 -6.10
CA ILE A 388 3.95 -15.66 -6.79
C ILE A 388 2.58 -15.26 -6.22
N ASP A 389 1.89 -16.18 -5.55
CA ASP A 389 0.55 -15.98 -4.99
C ASP A 389 0.59 -15.47 -3.54
N VAL A 390 1.71 -15.64 -2.81
CA VAL A 390 1.84 -15.17 -1.43
C VAL A 390 1.45 -13.70 -1.28
N PRO A 391 1.95 -12.76 -2.11
CA PRO A 391 1.57 -11.35 -2.01
C PRO A 391 0.06 -11.11 -2.19
N VAL A 392 -0.61 -11.91 -3.01
CA VAL A 392 -2.06 -11.81 -3.24
C VAL A 392 -2.84 -12.24 -1.99
N TYR A 393 -2.49 -13.41 -1.43
CA TYR A 393 -3.15 -13.95 -0.23
C TYR A 393 -3.01 -13.01 0.97
N VAL A 394 -1.85 -12.38 1.10
CA VAL A 394 -1.60 -11.42 2.18
C VAL A 394 -2.33 -10.11 1.91
N GLU A 395 -2.22 -9.51 0.72
CA GLU A 395 -2.87 -8.24 0.39
C GLU A 395 -4.40 -8.29 0.54
N MET A 396 -5.02 -9.39 0.10
CA MET A 396 -6.47 -9.56 0.17
C MET A 396 -6.98 -9.94 1.58
N GLY A 397 -6.09 -10.06 2.58
CA GLY A 397 -6.43 -10.41 3.96
C GLY A 397 -6.82 -11.88 4.14
N ALA A 398 -6.58 -12.74 3.16
CA ALA A 398 -6.72 -14.19 3.33
C ALA A 398 -5.66 -14.73 4.30
N CYS A 399 -4.47 -14.09 4.32
CA CYS A 399 -3.43 -14.28 5.31
C CYS A 399 -3.04 -12.93 5.94
N ASP A 400 -2.69 -12.93 7.23
CA ASP A 400 -2.22 -11.73 7.95
C ASP A 400 -0.81 -11.34 7.52
N CYS A 401 0.03 -12.34 7.27
CA CYS A 401 1.42 -12.16 6.83
C CYS A 401 1.86 -13.36 5.96
N GLY A 402 3.07 -13.24 5.41
CA GLY A 402 3.62 -14.33 4.61
C GLY A 402 5.13 -14.23 4.41
N ILE A 403 5.73 -15.34 4.02
CA ILE A 403 7.14 -15.43 3.64
C ILE A 403 7.23 -15.52 2.12
N VAL A 404 8.05 -14.67 1.50
CA VAL A 404 8.17 -14.59 0.03
C VAL A 404 9.55 -14.09 -0.37
N GLY A 405 10.05 -14.51 -1.54
CA GLY A 405 11.30 -13.97 -2.08
C GLY A 405 11.18 -12.50 -2.51
N LYS A 406 12.21 -11.70 -2.30
CA LYS A 406 12.26 -10.29 -2.74
C LYS A 406 12.08 -10.15 -4.25
N ASP A 407 12.53 -11.15 -5.02
CA ASP A 407 12.35 -11.25 -6.48
C ASP A 407 10.88 -11.22 -6.89
N VAL A 408 10.00 -11.89 -6.15
CA VAL A 408 8.54 -11.84 -6.37
C VAL A 408 8.00 -10.45 -6.06
N LEU A 409 8.50 -9.78 -5.02
CA LEU A 409 8.06 -8.44 -4.66
C LEU A 409 8.45 -7.39 -5.71
N TRP A 410 9.60 -7.52 -6.39
CA TRP A 410 9.98 -6.61 -7.49
C TRP A 410 8.98 -6.60 -8.65
N GLU A 411 8.35 -7.75 -8.92
CA GLU A 411 7.32 -7.86 -9.97
C GLU A 411 5.91 -7.55 -9.46
N SER A 412 5.70 -7.60 -8.15
CA SER A 412 4.43 -7.34 -7.49
C SER A 412 4.20 -5.83 -7.32
N ARG A 413 2.99 -5.33 -7.61
CA ARG A 413 2.52 -3.96 -7.23
C ARG A 413 1.57 -4.05 -6.05
N ARG A 414 1.90 -4.84 -5.03
CA ARG A 414 1.01 -5.09 -3.91
C ARG A 414 1.25 -4.10 -2.78
N GLU A 415 0.17 -3.67 -2.16
CA GLU A 415 0.23 -2.84 -0.96
C GLU A 415 0.43 -3.74 0.26
N LEU A 416 1.68 -3.97 0.60
CA LEU A 416 2.11 -4.81 1.73
C LEU A 416 3.21 -4.11 2.50
N TYR A 417 3.28 -4.36 3.80
CA TYR A 417 4.48 -4.06 4.55
C TYR A 417 5.52 -5.16 4.34
N GLU A 418 6.75 -4.80 3.97
CA GLU A 418 7.93 -5.64 4.03
C GLU A 418 8.69 -5.32 5.32
N ILE A 419 8.56 -6.17 6.36
CA ILE A 419 8.96 -5.82 7.72
C ILE A 419 10.26 -6.47 8.17
N ALA A 420 10.73 -7.55 7.54
CA ALA A 420 12.00 -8.18 7.89
C ALA A 420 12.63 -8.90 6.70
N ASP A 421 13.97 -8.82 6.64
CA ASP A 421 14.81 -9.71 5.84
C ASP A 421 15.07 -10.99 6.64
N LEU A 422 14.58 -12.12 6.15
CA LEU A 422 14.73 -13.42 6.80
C LEU A 422 16.05 -14.11 6.45
N ARG A 423 16.83 -13.52 5.54
CA ARG A 423 18.22 -13.85 5.23
C ARG A 423 18.51 -15.28 4.74
N PHE A 424 17.48 -16.02 4.33
CA PHE A 424 17.63 -17.30 3.64
C PHE A 424 17.12 -17.21 2.20
N GLY A 425 17.35 -18.27 1.40
CA GLY A 425 16.92 -18.31 0.01
C GLY A 425 17.65 -17.31 -0.88
N HIS A 426 18.92 -17.02 -0.59
CA HIS A 426 19.71 -16.03 -1.33
C HIS A 426 19.82 -16.41 -2.81
N CYS A 427 19.48 -15.45 -3.69
CA CYS A 427 19.71 -15.51 -5.12
C CYS A 427 19.97 -14.11 -5.67
N ARG A 428 20.51 -14.05 -6.91
CA ARG A 428 20.81 -12.80 -7.61
C ARG A 428 19.98 -12.72 -8.87
N LEU A 429 19.42 -11.56 -9.15
CA LEU A 429 18.88 -11.24 -10.47
C LEU A 429 20.05 -10.77 -11.35
N VAL A 430 20.29 -11.45 -12.44
CA VAL A 430 21.44 -11.17 -13.32
C VAL A 430 21.00 -10.95 -14.77
N LEU A 431 21.73 -10.12 -15.48
CA LEU A 431 21.76 -10.14 -16.93
C LEU A 431 22.79 -11.20 -17.34
N ALA A 432 22.38 -12.16 -18.15
CA ALA A 432 23.26 -13.19 -18.69
C ALA A 432 23.11 -13.29 -20.22
N ALA A 433 24.18 -13.67 -20.89
CA ALA A 433 24.24 -13.79 -22.35
C ALA A 433 25.08 -15.02 -22.78
N PRO A 434 24.96 -15.49 -24.01
CA PRO A 434 25.83 -16.51 -24.55
C PRO A 434 27.31 -16.14 -24.45
N GLU A 435 28.16 -17.12 -24.20
CA GLU A 435 29.61 -16.91 -24.19
C GLU A 435 30.07 -16.29 -25.51
N GLY A 436 30.87 -15.22 -25.47
CA GLY A 436 31.33 -14.48 -26.64
C GLY A 436 30.31 -13.51 -27.25
N SER A 437 29.15 -13.33 -26.63
CA SER A 437 28.16 -12.31 -27.04
C SER A 437 28.74 -10.90 -26.92
N PRO A 438 28.36 -9.96 -27.80
CA PRO A 438 28.70 -8.53 -27.65
C PRO A 438 28.25 -7.93 -26.30
N LEU A 439 27.24 -8.52 -25.66
CA LEU A 439 26.76 -8.11 -24.31
C LEU A 439 27.83 -8.28 -23.21
N THR A 440 28.85 -9.09 -23.43
CA THR A 440 29.97 -9.23 -22.46
C THR A 440 30.98 -8.10 -22.55
N GLY A 441 30.85 -7.20 -23.55
CA GLY A 441 31.70 -6.01 -23.75
C GLY A 441 31.13 -4.75 -23.09
N GLU A 442 31.85 -3.64 -23.23
CA GLU A 442 31.45 -2.35 -22.64
C GLU A 442 30.28 -1.68 -23.38
N SER A 443 30.09 -2.00 -24.66
CA SER A 443 29.06 -1.40 -25.53
C SER A 443 28.08 -2.46 -26.00
N TRP A 444 26.81 -2.29 -25.68
CA TRP A 444 25.77 -3.25 -26.03
C TRP A 444 25.10 -2.92 -27.37
N PRO A 445 24.68 -3.94 -28.13
CA PRO A 445 24.01 -3.71 -29.41
C PRO A 445 22.62 -3.06 -29.21
N ALA A 446 22.20 -2.24 -30.15
CA ALA A 446 20.86 -1.69 -30.24
C ALA A 446 20.21 -2.07 -31.58
N PRO A 447 18.97 -2.58 -31.59
CA PRO A 447 18.10 -2.85 -30.45
C PRO A 447 18.54 -4.14 -29.72
N LEU A 448 18.48 -4.11 -28.38
CA LEU A 448 18.77 -5.25 -27.51
C LEU A 448 17.48 -5.99 -27.15
N ARG A 449 17.40 -7.30 -27.40
CA ARG A 449 16.27 -8.15 -27.01
C ARG A 449 16.63 -8.98 -25.79
N VAL A 450 15.83 -8.89 -24.74
CA VAL A 450 16.08 -9.58 -23.46
C VAL A 450 14.87 -10.38 -23.02
N ALA A 451 15.03 -11.71 -22.90
CA ALA A 451 13.98 -12.57 -22.39
C ALA A 451 14.02 -12.63 -20.84
N THR A 452 12.85 -12.59 -20.20
CA THR A 452 12.80 -12.56 -18.73
C THR A 452 11.44 -12.98 -18.16
N LYS A 453 11.45 -13.54 -16.94
CA LYS A 453 10.28 -13.66 -16.04
C LYS A 453 10.03 -12.39 -15.25
N TYR A 454 11.01 -11.47 -15.18
CA TYR A 454 11.08 -10.29 -14.35
C TYR A 454 11.07 -8.98 -15.19
N PRO A 455 10.04 -8.75 -16.02
CA PRO A 455 10.04 -7.64 -16.98
C PRO A 455 10.06 -6.26 -16.32
N ARG A 456 9.60 -6.13 -15.06
CA ARG A 456 9.59 -4.84 -14.35
C ARG A 456 10.95 -4.52 -13.77
N ALA A 457 11.57 -5.48 -13.11
CA ALA A 457 12.93 -5.34 -12.62
C ALA A 457 13.90 -5.08 -13.78
N ALA A 458 13.77 -5.82 -14.88
CA ALA A 458 14.56 -5.60 -16.09
C ALA A 458 14.35 -4.21 -16.68
N ARG A 459 13.10 -3.75 -16.84
CA ARG A 459 12.80 -2.39 -17.36
C ARG A 459 13.43 -1.30 -16.51
N ARG A 460 13.34 -1.42 -15.18
CA ARG A 460 13.95 -0.45 -14.24
C ARG A 460 15.46 -0.40 -14.39
N PHE A 461 16.10 -1.56 -14.54
CA PHE A 461 17.54 -1.66 -14.74
C PHE A 461 17.98 -0.98 -16.05
N PHE A 462 17.35 -1.29 -17.18
CA PHE A 462 17.71 -0.69 -18.48
C PHE A 462 17.39 0.81 -18.54
N ALA A 463 16.28 1.25 -17.95
CA ALA A 463 15.94 2.68 -17.86
C ALA A 463 16.97 3.47 -17.04
N GLY A 464 17.47 2.91 -15.93
CA GLY A 464 18.52 3.54 -15.12
C GLY A 464 19.87 3.68 -15.82
N ARG A 465 20.14 2.85 -16.84
CA ARG A 465 21.36 2.93 -17.68
C ARG A 465 21.19 3.80 -18.91
N GLY A 466 19.97 4.18 -19.26
CA GLY A 466 19.67 4.85 -20.54
C GLY A 466 19.70 3.92 -21.75
N ASP A 467 19.83 2.61 -21.56
CA ASP A 467 19.84 1.61 -22.63
C ASP A 467 18.40 1.21 -23.01
N GLY A 468 18.08 1.27 -24.30
CA GLY A 468 16.82 0.73 -24.83
C GLY A 468 16.89 -0.79 -24.97
N ALA A 469 16.00 -1.52 -24.29
CA ALA A 469 15.88 -2.96 -24.45
C ALA A 469 14.43 -3.38 -24.73
N GLU A 470 14.24 -4.24 -25.73
CA GLU A 470 12.99 -4.92 -25.98
C GLU A 470 12.87 -6.12 -25.04
N LEU A 471 11.90 -6.07 -24.11
CA LEU A 471 11.72 -7.13 -23.13
C LEU A 471 10.70 -8.16 -23.60
N ILE A 472 11.14 -9.41 -23.68
CA ILE A 472 10.34 -10.57 -24.07
C ILE A 472 9.96 -11.33 -22.81
N LYS A 473 8.68 -11.21 -22.39
CA LYS A 473 8.19 -11.90 -21.20
C LYS A 473 8.00 -13.39 -21.48
N LEU A 474 8.67 -14.22 -20.69
CA LEU A 474 8.50 -15.67 -20.65
C LEU A 474 8.01 -16.12 -19.26
N TYR A 475 7.35 -17.29 -19.20
CA TYR A 475 6.83 -17.86 -17.95
C TYR A 475 7.70 -19.01 -17.41
N GLY A 476 8.64 -19.52 -18.21
CA GLY A 476 9.58 -20.59 -17.87
C GLY A 476 10.65 -20.75 -18.94
N SER A 477 11.68 -21.56 -18.65
CA SER A 477 12.77 -21.90 -19.58
C SER A 477 13.39 -20.70 -20.29
N VAL A 478 13.62 -19.63 -19.52
CA VAL A 478 14.16 -18.36 -20.04
C VAL A 478 15.56 -18.55 -20.60
N GLU A 479 16.34 -19.48 -20.02
CA GLU A 479 17.69 -19.85 -20.39
C GLU A 479 17.82 -20.42 -21.82
N LEU A 480 16.72 -20.89 -22.41
CA LEU A 480 16.69 -21.39 -23.79
C LEU A 480 16.49 -20.28 -24.83
N ALA A 481 16.06 -19.10 -24.44
CA ALA A 481 15.66 -18.05 -25.36
C ALA A 481 16.81 -17.59 -26.30
N PRO A 482 18.07 -17.39 -25.82
CA PRO A 482 19.16 -17.01 -26.69
C PRO A 482 19.51 -18.10 -27.70
N SER A 483 19.57 -19.36 -27.28
CA SER A 483 19.88 -20.50 -28.21
C SER A 483 18.78 -20.74 -29.25
N ALA A 484 17.53 -20.37 -28.92
CA ALA A 484 16.39 -20.39 -29.84
C ALA A 484 16.31 -19.16 -30.77
N GLY A 485 17.23 -18.20 -30.65
CA GLY A 485 17.22 -16.95 -31.42
C GLY A 485 16.14 -15.95 -31.04
N LEU A 486 15.46 -16.14 -29.89
CA LEU A 486 14.40 -15.24 -29.40
C LEU A 486 14.96 -13.96 -28.79
N SER A 487 16.13 -14.04 -28.15
CA SER A 487 16.74 -12.90 -27.46
C SER A 487 18.26 -12.92 -27.58
N ASP A 488 18.87 -11.77 -27.31
CA ASP A 488 20.34 -11.61 -27.33
C ASP A 488 20.92 -11.91 -25.93
N GLY A 489 20.10 -11.80 -24.90
CA GLY A 489 20.41 -12.12 -23.50
C GLY A 489 19.16 -12.42 -22.67
N ILE A 490 19.36 -12.74 -21.40
CA ILE A 490 18.28 -13.02 -20.45
C ILE A 490 18.47 -12.23 -19.16
N VAL A 491 17.36 -11.90 -18.50
CA VAL A 491 17.35 -11.48 -17.10
C VAL A 491 16.61 -12.53 -16.29
N ASP A 492 17.32 -13.25 -15.43
CA ASP A 492 16.72 -14.28 -14.56
C ASP A 492 17.45 -14.37 -13.22
N ILE A 493 16.83 -15.09 -12.25
CA ILE A 493 17.41 -15.34 -10.93
C ILE A 493 18.42 -16.49 -10.99
N VAL A 494 19.50 -16.30 -10.25
CA VAL A 494 20.60 -17.27 -10.17
C VAL A 494 21.00 -17.47 -8.71
N ALA A 495 20.94 -18.72 -8.24
CA ALA A 495 21.47 -19.11 -6.95
C ALA A 495 22.94 -19.55 -7.08
N THR A 496 23.21 -20.62 -7.83
CA THR A 496 24.55 -21.22 -7.98
C THR A 496 25.19 -21.04 -9.36
N GLY A 497 24.42 -20.55 -10.33
CA GLY A 497 24.86 -20.42 -11.72
C GLY A 497 24.94 -21.75 -12.52
N ALA A 498 24.52 -22.86 -11.93
CA ALA A 498 24.60 -24.17 -12.62
C ALA A 498 23.75 -24.22 -13.90
N THR A 499 22.55 -23.68 -13.85
CA THR A 499 21.63 -23.63 -15.01
C THR A 499 22.19 -22.75 -16.14
N LEU A 500 22.78 -21.61 -15.82
CA LEU A 500 23.42 -20.75 -16.82
C LEU A 500 24.54 -21.49 -17.53
N ARG A 501 25.47 -22.10 -16.78
CA ARG A 501 26.59 -22.86 -17.32
C ARG A 501 26.12 -24.04 -18.20
N ALA A 502 25.09 -24.75 -17.75
CA ALA A 502 24.51 -25.86 -18.52
C ALA A 502 23.97 -25.43 -19.91
N ASN A 503 23.53 -24.17 -20.01
CA ASN A 503 23.02 -23.58 -21.26
C ASN A 503 24.03 -22.67 -21.98
N ARG A 504 25.33 -22.73 -21.60
CA ARG A 504 26.42 -21.91 -22.17
C ARG A 504 26.16 -20.42 -22.10
N LEU A 505 25.59 -19.99 -20.99
CA LEU A 505 25.38 -18.59 -20.66
C LEU A 505 26.38 -18.16 -19.58
N CYS A 506 26.89 -16.93 -19.70
CA CYS A 506 27.72 -16.27 -18.69
C CYS A 506 27.00 -15.08 -18.10
N GLU A 507 27.27 -14.78 -16.84
CA GLU A 507 26.78 -13.56 -16.19
C GLU A 507 27.49 -12.36 -16.79
N VAL A 508 26.71 -11.37 -17.23
CA VAL A 508 27.18 -10.07 -17.70
C VAL A 508 27.26 -9.08 -16.55
N THR A 509 26.18 -8.99 -15.76
CA THR A 509 26.14 -8.14 -14.56
C THR A 509 25.05 -8.59 -13.59
N THR A 510 25.29 -8.35 -12.31
CA THR A 510 24.27 -8.51 -11.26
C THR A 510 23.41 -7.25 -11.19
N ILE A 511 22.10 -7.45 -11.27
CA ILE A 511 21.09 -6.37 -11.23
C ILE A 511 20.65 -6.11 -9.78
N ALA A 512 20.37 -7.17 -9.02
CA ALA A 512 19.90 -7.08 -7.64
C ALA A 512 20.10 -8.41 -6.89
N GLU A 513 20.08 -8.34 -5.56
CA GLU A 513 20.12 -9.51 -4.68
C GLU A 513 18.76 -9.72 -4.01
N SER A 514 18.35 -10.98 -3.88
CA SER A 514 17.08 -11.40 -3.28
C SER A 514 17.33 -12.39 -2.16
N THR A 515 16.59 -12.19 -1.06
CA THR A 515 16.42 -13.12 0.04
C THR A 515 14.95 -13.22 0.40
N ALA A 516 14.57 -14.16 1.23
CA ALA A 516 13.22 -14.29 1.76
C ALA A 516 12.87 -13.10 2.67
N ARG A 517 11.65 -12.60 2.55
CA ARG A 517 11.09 -11.46 3.28
C ARG A 517 9.85 -11.86 4.06
N LEU A 518 9.67 -11.27 5.23
CA LEU A 518 8.39 -11.29 5.93
C LEU A 518 7.56 -10.11 5.44
N VAL A 519 6.42 -10.41 4.79
CA VAL A 519 5.45 -9.41 4.35
C VAL A 519 4.18 -9.49 5.18
N VAL A 520 3.52 -8.33 5.37
CA VAL A 520 2.35 -8.20 6.25
C VAL A 520 1.26 -7.42 5.54
N ASN A 521 0.02 -7.85 5.74
CA ASN A 521 -1.18 -7.15 5.28
C ASN A 521 -1.32 -5.78 5.97
N VAL A 522 -1.76 -4.78 5.24
CA VAL A 522 -1.88 -3.39 5.75
C VAL A 522 -2.86 -3.29 6.93
N ALA A 523 -4.05 -3.90 6.81
CA ALA A 523 -5.02 -3.87 7.89
C ALA A 523 -4.59 -4.75 9.08
N SER A 524 -4.00 -5.93 8.83
CA SER A 524 -3.47 -6.79 9.90
C SER A 524 -2.34 -6.13 10.68
N MET A 525 -1.48 -5.33 10.00
CA MET A 525 -0.45 -4.53 10.66
C MET A 525 -1.04 -3.54 11.68
N LYS A 526 -2.27 -3.06 11.43
CA LYS A 526 -2.99 -2.13 12.30
C LYS A 526 -3.83 -2.85 13.35
N THR A 527 -4.63 -3.82 12.94
CA THR A 527 -5.59 -4.50 13.82
C THR A 527 -4.99 -5.63 14.66
N ARG A 528 -3.78 -6.12 14.31
CA ARG A 528 -3.05 -7.23 14.96
C ARG A 528 -1.58 -6.90 15.20
N SER A 529 -1.27 -5.63 15.43
CA SER A 529 0.11 -5.11 15.51
C SER A 529 0.97 -5.87 16.54
N ASP A 530 0.43 -6.21 17.71
CA ASP A 530 1.17 -6.90 18.77
C ASP A 530 1.60 -8.31 18.35
N ALA A 531 0.67 -9.09 17.79
CA ALA A 531 0.97 -10.44 17.31
C ALA A 531 1.99 -10.43 16.17
N ILE A 532 1.87 -9.48 15.25
CA ILE A 532 2.81 -9.30 14.13
C ILE A 532 4.19 -8.86 14.62
N THR A 533 4.26 -7.93 15.56
CA THR A 533 5.51 -7.46 16.15
C THR A 533 6.23 -8.59 16.91
N GLN A 534 5.47 -9.40 17.67
CA GLN A 534 6.01 -10.57 18.35
C GLN A 534 6.55 -11.61 17.37
N LEU A 535 5.79 -11.91 16.30
CA LEU A 535 6.23 -12.81 15.22
C LEU A 535 7.52 -12.30 14.58
N ALA A 536 7.56 -11.06 14.15
CA ALA A 536 8.71 -10.45 13.49
C ALA A 536 9.97 -10.47 14.41
N ALA A 537 9.79 -10.15 15.70
CA ALA A 537 10.87 -10.19 16.67
C ALA A 537 11.39 -11.63 16.90
N ALA A 538 10.51 -12.63 16.95
CA ALA A 538 10.89 -14.03 17.08
C ALA A 538 11.71 -14.49 15.86
N LEU A 539 11.25 -14.20 14.65
CA LEU A 539 11.95 -14.56 13.41
C LEU A 539 13.31 -13.86 13.29
N ARG A 540 13.39 -12.54 13.60
CA ARG A 540 14.66 -11.78 13.57
C ARG A 540 15.70 -12.37 14.54
N ARG A 541 15.31 -12.64 15.79
CA ARG A 541 16.25 -13.27 16.78
C ARG A 541 16.81 -14.59 16.27
N THR A 542 15.98 -15.44 15.67
CA THR A 542 16.41 -16.73 15.13
C THR A 542 17.36 -16.55 13.95
N THR A 543 17.09 -15.62 13.04
CA THR A 543 17.98 -15.34 11.90
C THR A 543 19.30 -14.70 12.31
N GLU A 544 19.36 -13.94 13.39
CA GLU A 544 20.58 -13.36 13.95
C GLU A 544 21.41 -14.40 14.67
N ALA A 545 20.80 -15.28 15.49
CA ALA A 545 21.46 -16.36 16.19
C ALA A 545 22.11 -17.40 15.24
N ALA A 546 21.54 -17.62 14.08
CA ALA A 546 22.12 -18.52 13.06
C ALA A 546 23.41 -17.95 12.40
N ARG A 547 23.77 -16.70 12.66
CA ARG A 547 25.00 -16.03 12.17
C ARG A 547 26.16 -16.01 13.17
N SER A 548 25.85 -16.12 14.44
CA SER A 548 26.86 -16.22 15.52
C SER A 548 27.32 -17.67 15.70
#